data_74b6d666e44d5971021822db0ba3ce7e
#
_entry.id   74b6d666e44d5971021822db0ba3ce7e
#
_cell.length_a   1.000
_cell.length_b   1.000
_cell.length_c   1.000
_cell.angle_alpha   90.00
_cell.angle_beta   90.00
_cell.angle_gamma   90.00
#
_symmetry.space_group_name_H-M   'P 1'
#
loop_
_entity.id
_entity.type
_entity.pdbx_description
1 polymer ?
#
loop_
_entity_poly.entity_id
_entity_poly.type
_entity_poly.pdbx_seq_one_letter_code
_entity_poly.pdbx_strand_id
1 'polypeptide(L)'
;MPFASLCRVSLAIALLGASGLSTMGTPVVAEAAVSAGSPDTATPAQGTTVAALTGFRSAAFGSDEDAVRAAIKTDFGIEGDAVQVGLNTVERTRVMTVLVPDLLAEGGIAQVSYIFGYQGKTLIQAGILWSAATDPTITDAKLYANGDVLRAVLVSAGYLPQTISRDVVLENGILLFRGSDASGHTAILLLQGLFEEKDGQRTLLPANLTLLYAVSPDHPDILTIKKGDF
;
A
#
# COMPACT_ATOMS: atom_id res chain seq x y z
N MET A 1 -12.53 -15.84 -26.41
CA MET A 1 -12.97 -14.99 -25.29
C MET A 1 -11.75 -14.20 -24.85
N PRO A 2 -11.72 -12.86 -24.87
CA PRO A 2 -10.49 -12.10 -24.69
C PRO A 2 -10.21 -11.86 -23.19
N PHE A 3 -9.19 -12.50 -22.67
CA PHE A 3 -8.56 -12.16 -21.39
C PHE A 3 -7.55 -11.03 -21.57
N ALA A 4 -8.01 -9.86 -21.93
CA ALA A 4 -7.14 -8.71 -22.12
C ALA A 4 -7.73 -7.49 -21.41
N SER A 5 -7.62 -7.41 -20.08
CA SER A 5 -7.68 -6.13 -19.37
C SER A 5 -7.49 -6.24 -17.85
N LEU A 6 -6.59 -7.05 -17.38
CA LEU A 6 -6.37 -7.23 -15.95
C LEU A 6 -4.88 -7.14 -15.63
N CYS A 7 -4.30 -6.01 -15.73
CA CYS A 7 -3.14 -5.57 -14.96
C CYS A 7 -2.61 -4.23 -15.49
N ARG A 8 -3.41 -3.18 -15.40
CA ARG A 8 -2.88 -1.81 -15.47
C ARG A 8 -3.01 -1.20 -14.08
N VAL A 9 -2.31 -1.75 -13.12
CA VAL A 9 -1.88 -0.98 -11.97
C VAL A 9 -0.49 -0.46 -12.31
N SER A 10 -0.43 0.38 -13.34
CA SER A 10 0.71 1.27 -13.50
C SER A 10 0.55 2.31 -12.40
N LEU A 11 1.22 2.08 -11.28
CA LEU A 11 1.38 3.08 -10.24
C LEU A 11 2.38 4.13 -10.73
N ALA A 12 1.95 4.97 -11.69
CA ALA A 12 2.63 6.21 -12.00
C ALA A 12 2.35 7.18 -10.85
N ILE A 13 3.11 7.07 -9.78
CA ILE A 13 3.17 8.11 -8.74
C ILE A 13 4.03 9.22 -9.32
N ALA A 14 3.38 10.22 -9.95
CA ALA A 14 4.03 11.49 -10.20
C ALA A 14 4.30 12.18 -8.86
N LEU A 15 5.57 12.23 -8.45
CA LEU A 15 6.01 13.07 -7.35
C LEU A 15 5.89 14.54 -7.79
N LEU A 16 4.88 15.23 -7.28
CA LEU A 16 4.87 16.69 -7.25
C LEU A 16 5.77 17.15 -6.10
N GLY A 17 6.96 17.60 -6.43
CA GLY A 17 7.84 18.32 -5.53
C GLY A 17 7.24 19.70 -5.21
N ALA A 18 6.83 19.90 -3.97
CA ALA A 18 6.45 21.20 -3.45
C ALA A 18 7.68 21.88 -2.84
N SER A 19 8.24 22.85 -3.55
CA SER A 19 9.21 23.81 -3.01
C SER A 19 8.43 24.85 -2.20
N GLY A 20 8.52 24.79 -0.88
CA GLY A 20 7.94 25.77 0.03
C GLY A 20 8.92 26.85 0.38
N LEU A 21 8.55 28.10 0.12
CA LEU A 21 9.26 29.31 0.56
C LEU A 21 9.09 29.53 2.06
N SER A 22 10.22 29.81 2.71
CA SER A 22 10.31 30.29 4.09
C SER A 22 9.79 31.72 4.24
N THR A 23 9.02 31.99 5.29
CA THR A 23 8.88 33.35 5.83
C THR A 23 9.21 33.36 7.32
N MET A 24 10.17 34.17 7.66
CA MET A 24 10.64 34.48 9.01
C MET A 24 9.57 35.28 9.80
N GLY A 25 9.37 34.93 11.04
CA GLY A 25 8.69 35.75 12.04
C GLY A 25 9.41 35.62 13.38
N THR A 26 9.97 36.71 13.87
CA THR A 26 10.76 36.85 15.08
C THR A 26 9.90 36.97 16.35
N PRO A 27 10.50 36.93 17.55
CA PRO A 27 9.91 36.31 18.77
C PRO A 27 9.30 37.36 19.72
N VAL A 28 8.43 36.90 20.59
CA VAL A 28 8.06 37.61 21.83
C VAL A 28 8.41 36.73 23.03
N VAL A 29 9.27 37.25 23.85
CA VAL A 29 9.72 36.70 25.12
C VAL A 29 8.67 37.04 26.20
N ALA A 30 8.25 36.04 26.95
CA ALA A 30 7.60 36.24 28.25
C ALA A 30 8.20 35.25 29.25
N GLU A 31 8.89 35.82 30.22
CA GLU A 31 9.49 35.17 31.39
C GLU A 31 8.45 35.03 32.48
N ALA A 32 8.32 33.84 33.09
CA ALA A 32 7.70 33.67 34.39
C ALA A 32 8.15 32.36 35.08
N ALA A 33 8.99 32.56 36.11
CA ALA A 33 9.08 31.90 37.43
C ALA A 33 8.86 30.38 37.60
N VAL A 34 9.97 29.77 37.95
CA VAL A 34 10.32 28.68 38.88
C VAL A 34 9.20 28.19 39.81
N SER A 35 8.93 26.86 39.73
CA SER A 35 8.54 26.07 40.90
C SER A 35 9.21 24.69 40.86
N ALA A 36 9.98 24.40 41.89
CA ALA A 36 10.67 23.14 42.06
C ALA A 36 9.67 22.04 42.47
N GLY A 37 9.61 20.96 41.72
CA GLY A 37 8.86 19.73 42.01
C GLY A 37 9.76 18.51 41.80
N SER A 38 9.81 17.66 42.81
CA SER A 38 10.65 16.46 43.01
C SER A 38 10.73 15.49 41.79
N PRO A 39 11.76 14.64 41.75
CA PRO A 39 11.99 13.73 40.64
C PRO A 39 10.96 12.61 40.66
N ASP A 40 10.02 12.67 39.74
CA ASP A 40 9.11 11.59 39.49
C ASP A 40 9.79 10.55 38.58
N THR A 41 9.68 9.32 39.02
CA THR A 41 10.25 8.12 38.45
C THR A 41 9.96 8.05 36.95
N ALA A 42 11.00 8.12 36.13
CA ALA A 42 10.89 7.92 34.69
C ALA A 42 10.28 6.53 34.39
N THR A 43 9.02 6.51 34.04
CA THR A 43 8.41 5.36 33.35
C THR A 43 9.25 5.05 32.13
N PRO A 44 9.76 3.82 31.95
CA PRO A 44 10.51 3.50 30.75
C PRO A 44 9.61 3.81 29.53
N ALA A 45 10.08 4.70 28.66
CA ALA A 45 9.47 4.93 27.35
C ALA A 45 9.28 3.56 26.71
N GLN A 46 8.04 3.14 26.50
CA GLN A 46 7.72 1.97 25.70
C GLN A 46 8.33 2.24 24.32
N GLY A 47 9.43 1.55 24.02
CA GLY A 47 10.09 1.64 22.74
C GLY A 47 9.05 1.35 21.66
N THR A 48 8.71 2.33 20.86
CA THR A 48 7.82 2.16 19.72
C THR A 48 8.52 1.14 18.82
N THR A 49 8.01 -0.09 18.80
CA THR A 49 8.54 -1.12 17.91
C THR A 49 8.28 -0.62 16.49
N VAL A 50 9.35 -0.30 15.77
CA VAL A 50 9.25 0.14 14.37
C VAL A 50 8.72 -1.03 13.55
N ALA A 51 7.71 -0.81 12.71
CA ALA A 51 7.20 -1.83 11.81
C ALA A 51 8.35 -2.41 10.97
N ALA A 52 8.37 -3.71 10.81
CA ALA A 52 9.25 -4.39 9.87
C ALA A 52 8.36 -5.03 8.81
N LEU A 53 8.35 -4.46 7.61
CA LEU A 53 7.57 -4.98 6.49
C LEU A 53 8.42 -5.98 5.72
N THR A 54 8.26 -7.26 6.02
CA THR A 54 9.08 -8.34 5.44
C THR A 54 8.44 -9.02 4.24
N GLY A 55 7.20 -8.69 3.90
CA GLY A 55 6.42 -9.32 2.84
C GLY A 55 4.93 -9.23 3.11
N PHE A 56 4.19 -10.20 2.60
CA PHE A 56 2.76 -10.35 2.87
C PHE A 56 2.46 -11.75 3.40
N ARG A 57 2.02 -11.84 4.67
CA ARG A 57 1.83 -13.10 5.39
C ARG A 57 3.11 -13.95 5.34
N SER A 58 3.03 -15.22 4.89
CA SER A 58 4.18 -16.11 4.79
C SER A 58 5.07 -15.85 3.57
N ALA A 59 4.64 -15.05 2.60
CA ALA A 59 5.41 -14.70 1.42
C ALA A 59 6.37 -13.54 1.72
N ALA A 60 7.64 -13.85 1.99
CA ALA A 60 8.66 -12.86 2.29
C ALA A 60 9.21 -12.20 1.02
N PHE A 61 9.56 -10.92 1.08
CA PHE A 61 10.32 -10.26 0.02
C PHE A 61 11.65 -10.97 -0.24
N GLY A 62 12.06 -11.03 -1.50
CA GLY A 62 13.24 -11.77 -1.91
C GLY A 62 13.00 -13.27 -2.16
N SER A 63 11.82 -13.82 -1.83
CA SER A 63 11.47 -15.21 -2.14
C SER A 63 11.33 -15.44 -3.64
N ASP A 64 11.67 -16.62 -4.09
CA ASP A 64 11.41 -17.10 -5.45
C ASP A 64 9.94 -17.56 -5.64
N GLU A 65 9.59 -17.95 -6.85
CA GLU A 65 8.24 -18.38 -7.19
C GLU A 65 7.77 -19.62 -6.42
N ASP A 66 8.67 -20.57 -6.17
CA ASP A 66 8.32 -21.82 -5.47
C ASP A 66 8.06 -21.57 -3.98
N ALA A 67 8.86 -20.73 -3.35
CA ALA A 67 8.64 -20.32 -1.97
C ALA A 67 7.32 -19.51 -1.82
N VAL A 68 6.99 -18.64 -2.79
CA VAL A 68 5.71 -17.91 -2.80
C VAL A 68 4.53 -18.86 -3.02
N ARG A 69 4.64 -19.87 -3.87
CA ARG A 69 3.60 -20.92 -4.02
C ARG A 69 3.37 -21.68 -2.72
N ALA A 70 4.45 -22.03 -2.03
CA ALA A 70 4.34 -22.68 -0.72
C ALA A 70 3.67 -21.77 0.33
N ALA A 71 3.99 -20.48 0.31
CA ALA A 71 3.35 -19.49 1.16
C ALA A 71 1.84 -19.36 0.86
N ILE A 72 1.45 -19.25 -0.42
CA ILE A 72 0.04 -19.21 -0.84
C ILE A 72 -0.72 -20.43 -0.34
N LYS A 73 -0.14 -21.63 -0.48
CA LYS A 73 -0.74 -22.85 0.04
C LYS A 73 -0.89 -22.82 1.55
N THR A 74 0.12 -22.36 2.27
CA THR A 74 0.12 -22.26 3.74
C THR A 74 -0.92 -21.26 4.23
N ASP A 75 -0.97 -20.09 3.59
CA ASP A 75 -1.80 -18.96 4.05
C ASP A 75 -3.27 -19.08 3.69
N PHE A 76 -3.57 -19.73 2.55
CA PHE A 76 -4.92 -19.73 1.95
C PHE A 76 -5.43 -21.13 1.55
N GLY A 77 -4.60 -22.16 1.60
CA GLY A 77 -4.96 -23.49 1.11
C GLY A 77 -5.13 -23.57 -0.42
N ILE A 78 -4.63 -22.57 -1.16
CA ILE A 78 -4.78 -22.45 -2.61
C ILE A 78 -3.54 -23.03 -3.29
N GLU A 79 -3.74 -23.90 -4.30
CA GLU A 79 -2.65 -24.53 -5.05
C GLU A 79 -3.06 -24.90 -6.49
N GLY A 80 -2.10 -25.39 -7.26
CA GLY A 80 -2.35 -25.85 -8.64
C GLY A 80 -2.81 -24.73 -9.56
N ASP A 81 -3.82 -25.02 -10.39
CA ASP A 81 -4.34 -24.11 -11.42
C ASP A 81 -5.11 -22.90 -10.86
N ALA A 82 -5.44 -22.92 -9.56
CA ALA A 82 -6.03 -21.76 -8.89
C ALA A 82 -5.00 -20.64 -8.66
N VAL A 83 -3.70 -20.95 -8.74
CA VAL A 83 -2.62 -19.94 -8.76
C VAL A 83 -2.34 -19.57 -10.21
N GLN A 84 -2.90 -18.45 -10.65
CA GLN A 84 -2.71 -17.93 -11.99
C GLN A 84 -1.32 -17.29 -12.12
N VAL A 85 -0.62 -17.55 -13.22
CA VAL A 85 0.70 -16.94 -13.50
C VAL A 85 0.63 -16.17 -14.80
N GLY A 86 1.09 -14.92 -14.75
CA GLY A 86 1.12 -14.04 -15.91
C GLY A 86 2.46 -13.30 -16.04
N LEU A 87 2.63 -12.65 -17.19
CA LEU A 87 3.75 -11.75 -17.47
C LEU A 87 3.20 -10.35 -17.72
N ASN A 88 3.65 -9.36 -16.94
CA ASN A 88 3.48 -7.96 -17.30
C ASN A 88 4.46 -7.64 -18.43
N THR A 89 3.97 -7.52 -19.64
CA THR A 89 4.81 -7.35 -20.85
C THR A 89 5.49 -5.98 -20.92
N VAL A 90 4.96 -4.98 -20.22
CA VAL A 90 5.53 -3.63 -20.18
C VAL A 90 6.72 -3.59 -19.23
N GLU A 91 6.53 -4.07 -18.03
CA GLU A 91 7.54 -4.06 -16.96
C GLU A 91 8.44 -5.31 -16.99
N ARG A 92 8.08 -6.31 -17.80
CA ARG A 92 8.75 -7.61 -17.87
C ARG A 92 8.78 -8.36 -16.55
N THR A 93 7.88 -8.04 -15.63
CA THR A 93 7.72 -8.70 -14.33
C THR A 93 6.79 -9.90 -14.44
N ARG A 94 7.08 -10.95 -13.70
CA ARG A 94 6.15 -12.08 -13.54
C ARG A 94 5.20 -11.80 -12.39
N VAL A 95 3.97 -12.27 -12.51
CA VAL A 95 2.92 -12.06 -11.51
C VAL A 95 2.23 -13.39 -11.22
N MET A 96 2.14 -13.76 -9.94
CA MET A 96 1.24 -14.80 -9.47
C MET A 96 0.01 -14.14 -8.85
N THR A 97 -1.17 -14.66 -9.18
CA THR A 97 -2.45 -14.10 -8.71
C THR A 97 -3.35 -15.20 -8.18
N VAL A 98 -3.97 -14.96 -7.04
CA VAL A 98 -4.98 -15.84 -6.44
C VAL A 98 -6.20 -15.03 -6.00
N LEU A 99 -7.37 -15.65 -6.01
CA LEU A 99 -8.59 -15.10 -5.45
C LEU A 99 -8.80 -15.68 -4.05
N VAL A 100 -8.87 -14.80 -3.06
CA VAL A 100 -9.00 -15.17 -1.66
C VAL A 100 -10.34 -14.66 -1.14
N PRO A 101 -11.29 -15.55 -0.85
CA PRO A 101 -12.53 -15.16 -0.19
C PRO A 101 -12.21 -14.75 1.25
N ASP A 102 -12.92 -13.74 1.74
CA ASP A 102 -12.88 -13.30 3.13
C ASP A 102 -11.49 -13.06 3.73
N LEU A 103 -10.58 -12.49 2.93
CA LEU A 103 -9.27 -12.04 3.42
C LEU A 103 -9.40 -11.09 4.62
N LEU A 104 -10.43 -10.24 4.59
CA LEU A 104 -11.01 -9.51 5.70
C LEU A 104 -12.37 -10.12 6.02
N ALA A 105 -12.72 -10.24 7.29
CA ALA A 105 -14.03 -10.75 7.71
C ALA A 105 -15.14 -9.92 7.02
N GLU A 106 -16.03 -10.61 6.30
CA GLU A 106 -17.11 -10.01 5.49
C GLU A 106 -16.64 -9.01 4.41
N GLY A 107 -15.33 -8.94 4.14
CA GLY A 107 -14.74 -8.00 3.20
C GLY A 107 -14.94 -8.33 1.73
N GLY A 108 -15.48 -9.51 1.42
CA GLY A 108 -15.63 -10.02 0.06
C GLY A 108 -14.35 -10.60 -0.53
N ILE A 109 -14.42 -11.02 -1.80
CA ILE A 109 -13.30 -11.67 -2.49
C ILE A 109 -12.22 -10.64 -2.80
N ALA A 110 -11.00 -10.92 -2.36
CA ALA A 110 -9.80 -10.16 -2.69
C ALA A 110 -8.98 -10.87 -3.77
N GLN A 111 -8.44 -10.13 -4.72
CA GLN A 111 -7.38 -10.60 -5.59
C GLN A 111 -6.03 -10.29 -4.93
N VAL A 112 -5.24 -11.31 -4.65
CA VAL A 112 -3.87 -11.16 -4.15
C VAL A 112 -2.89 -11.43 -5.28
N SER A 113 -1.98 -10.49 -5.54
CA SER A 113 -0.99 -10.55 -6.61
C SER A 113 0.41 -10.43 -6.03
N TYR A 114 1.29 -11.37 -6.39
CA TYR A 114 2.71 -11.40 -6.02
C TYR A 114 3.54 -11.07 -7.25
N ILE A 115 4.30 -9.98 -7.23
CA ILE A 115 5.05 -9.45 -8.35
C ILE A 115 6.54 -9.75 -8.14
N PHE A 116 7.15 -10.40 -9.13
CA PHE A 116 8.56 -10.78 -9.13
C PHE A 116 9.36 -9.83 -10.02
N GLY A 117 10.48 -9.36 -9.52
CA GLY A 117 11.34 -8.41 -10.19
C GLY A 117 11.81 -8.87 -11.57
N TYR A 118 12.07 -7.90 -12.45
CA TYR A 118 12.55 -8.17 -13.81
C TYR A 118 13.92 -8.82 -13.86
N GLN A 119 14.87 -8.33 -13.07
CA GLN A 119 16.23 -8.85 -13.02
C GLN A 119 16.41 -9.90 -11.91
N GLY A 120 16.00 -9.58 -10.69
CA GLY A 120 16.17 -10.40 -9.51
C GLY A 120 15.31 -11.67 -9.48
N LYS A 121 14.19 -11.71 -10.24
CA LYS A 121 13.23 -12.82 -10.28
C LYS A 121 12.70 -13.24 -8.92
N THR A 122 12.78 -12.36 -7.94
CA THR A 122 12.31 -12.56 -6.57
C THR A 122 11.16 -11.64 -6.26
N LEU A 123 10.39 -11.96 -5.22
CA LEU A 123 9.24 -11.18 -4.78
C LEU A 123 9.66 -9.76 -4.36
N ILE A 124 9.16 -8.76 -5.07
CA ILE A 124 9.43 -7.35 -4.79
C ILE A 124 8.18 -6.61 -4.31
N GLN A 125 6.99 -7.17 -4.56
CA GLN A 125 5.73 -6.48 -4.26
C GLN A 125 4.61 -7.50 -4.08
N ALA A 126 3.71 -7.23 -3.12
CA ALA A 126 2.44 -7.91 -2.97
C ALA A 126 1.31 -6.87 -3.02
N GLY A 127 0.33 -7.09 -3.90
CA GLY A 127 -0.84 -6.24 -4.07
C GLY A 127 -2.12 -6.99 -3.73
N ILE A 128 -3.01 -6.35 -3.01
CA ILE A 128 -4.33 -6.88 -2.66
C ILE A 128 -5.37 -5.92 -3.20
N LEU A 129 -6.30 -6.44 -4.02
CA LEU A 129 -7.31 -5.65 -4.71
C LEU A 129 -8.70 -6.16 -4.39
N TRP A 130 -9.57 -5.28 -3.95
CA TRP A 130 -11.02 -5.46 -3.90
C TRP A 130 -11.67 -4.60 -4.98
N SER A 131 -12.46 -5.19 -5.84
CA SER A 131 -13.14 -4.50 -6.94
C SER A 131 -14.31 -5.32 -7.47
N ALA A 132 -15.23 -4.69 -8.18
CA ALA A 132 -16.33 -5.38 -8.84
C ALA A 132 -15.88 -6.40 -9.91
N ALA A 133 -14.68 -6.25 -10.49
CA ALA A 133 -14.11 -7.21 -11.40
C ALA A 133 -13.69 -8.51 -10.69
N THR A 134 -13.34 -8.42 -9.40
CA THR A 134 -12.92 -9.55 -8.57
C THR A 134 -14.12 -10.17 -7.85
N ASP A 135 -14.98 -9.35 -7.29
CA ASP A 135 -16.21 -9.71 -6.59
C ASP A 135 -17.36 -8.86 -7.11
N PRO A 136 -18.22 -9.40 -7.99
CA PRO A 136 -19.37 -8.65 -8.52
C PRO A 136 -20.41 -8.23 -7.45
N THR A 137 -20.31 -8.76 -6.24
CA THR A 137 -21.22 -8.45 -5.13
C THR A 137 -20.66 -7.35 -4.21
N ILE A 138 -19.44 -6.88 -4.46
CA ILE A 138 -18.84 -5.84 -3.63
C ILE A 138 -19.60 -4.53 -3.79
N THR A 139 -19.78 -3.81 -2.69
CA THR A 139 -20.47 -2.53 -2.66
C THR A 139 -19.51 -1.41 -2.26
N ASP A 140 -19.85 -0.17 -2.58
CA ASP A 140 -19.11 1.01 -2.15
C ASP A 140 -18.92 1.02 -0.62
N ALA A 141 -19.98 0.70 0.12
CA ALA A 141 -19.96 0.61 1.57
C ALA A 141 -18.92 -0.41 2.08
N LYS A 142 -18.78 -1.57 1.40
CA LYS A 142 -17.75 -2.56 1.74
C LYS A 142 -16.34 -2.06 1.42
N LEU A 143 -16.15 -1.37 0.29
CA LEU A 143 -14.84 -0.79 -0.05
C LEU A 143 -14.41 0.25 1.00
N TYR A 144 -15.33 1.10 1.45
CA TYR A 144 -15.05 2.05 2.53
C TYR A 144 -14.75 1.33 3.85
N ALA A 145 -15.56 0.35 4.26
CA ALA A 145 -15.37 -0.40 5.50
C ALA A 145 -14.02 -1.15 5.51
N ASN A 146 -13.67 -1.82 4.42
CA ASN A 146 -12.37 -2.47 4.25
C ASN A 146 -11.22 -1.46 4.34
N GLY A 147 -11.38 -0.29 3.71
CA GLY A 147 -10.41 0.80 3.76
C GLY A 147 -10.19 1.32 5.17
N ASP A 148 -11.25 1.52 5.94
CA ASP A 148 -11.18 1.99 7.33
C ASP A 148 -10.49 0.98 8.26
N VAL A 149 -10.82 -0.32 8.13
CA VAL A 149 -10.18 -1.40 8.90
C VAL A 149 -8.68 -1.45 8.59
N LEU A 150 -8.30 -1.49 7.31
CA LEU A 150 -6.90 -1.55 6.89
C LEU A 150 -6.13 -0.29 7.30
N ARG A 151 -6.74 0.88 7.16
CA ARG A 151 -6.13 2.14 7.60
C ARG A 151 -5.84 2.14 9.09
N ALA A 152 -6.78 1.68 9.93
CA ALA A 152 -6.59 1.58 11.37
C ALA A 152 -5.41 0.65 11.73
N VAL A 153 -5.31 -0.51 11.07
CA VAL A 153 -4.20 -1.45 11.24
C VAL A 153 -2.87 -0.81 10.84
N LEU A 154 -2.79 -0.18 9.67
CA LEU A 154 -1.56 0.41 9.16
C LEU A 154 -1.10 1.59 10.02
N VAL A 155 -2.02 2.43 10.50
CA VAL A 155 -1.69 3.56 11.40
C VAL A 155 -1.08 3.07 12.71
N SER A 156 -1.53 1.92 13.23
CA SER A 156 -1.02 1.34 14.48
C SER A 156 0.26 0.50 14.32
N ALA A 157 0.68 0.20 13.09
CA ALA A 157 1.78 -0.73 12.82
C ALA A 157 3.18 -0.18 13.12
N GLY A 158 3.35 1.13 13.39
CA GLY A 158 4.64 1.70 13.82
C GLY A 158 5.61 2.00 12.67
N TYR A 159 5.10 2.43 11.50
CA TYR A 159 5.94 2.96 10.41
C TYR A 159 6.70 4.23 10.82
N LEU A 160 7.78 4.56 10.12
CA LEU A 160 8.56 5.76 10.38
C LEU A 160 7.70 7.02 10.24
N PRO A 161 7.55 7.85 11.29
CA PRO A 161 6.61 8.99 11.29
C PRO A 161 6.80 9.97 10.13
N GLN A 162 8.05 10.22 9.72
CA GLN A 162 8.38 11.12 8.61
C GLN A 162 8.00 10.59 7.23
N THR A 163 7.67 9.30 7.11
CA THR A 163 7.24 8.65 5.85
C THR A 163 5.72 8.52 5.74
N ILE A 164 4.99 8.84 6.81
CA ILE A 164 3.55 8.66 6.87
C ILE A 164 2.84 9.79 6.13
N SER A 165 2.00 9.39 5.17
CA SER A 165 1.00 10.26 4.54
C SER A 165 -0.38 9.61 4.70
N ARG A 166 -1.41 10.41 5.00
CA ARG A 166 -2.78 9.93 5.24
C ARG A 166 -3.80 10.86 4.62
N ASP A 167 -4.88 10.27 4.13
CA ASP A 167 -6.08 10.98 3.67
C ASP A 167 -5.78 12.06 2.60
N VAL A 168 -4.82 11.75 1.70
CA VAL A 168 -4.45 12.67 0.61
C VAL A 168 -5.37 12.46 -0.57
N VAL A 169 -6.10 13.51 -0.95
CA VAL A 169 -6.98 13.49 -2.14
C VAL A 169 -6.12 13.54 -3.38
N LEU A 170 -6.30 12.56 -4.27
CA LEU A 170 -5.68 12.44 -5.59
C LEU A 170 -6.70 12.80 -6.68
N GLU A 171 -6.28 12.81 -7.93
CA GLU A 171 -7.17 13.07 -9.07
C GLU A 171 -8.29 12.02 -9.18
N ASN A 172 -7.95 10.74 -8.96
CA ASN A 172 -8.84 9.58 -9.15
C ASN A 172 -9.01 8.74 -7.88
N GLY A 173 -8.95 9.35 -6.69
CA GLY A 173 -9.14 8.61 -5.44
C GLY A 173 -8.57 9.30 -4.21
N ILE A 174 -8.38 8.51 -3.17
CA ILE A 174 -7.83 8.96 -1.89
C ILE A 174 -6.70 8.00 -1.49
N LEU A 175 -5.51 8.54 -1.23
CA LEU A 175 -4.45 7.82 -0.53
C LEU A 175 -4.82 7.77 0.96
N LEU A 176 -5.38 6.65 1.40
CA LEU A 176 -5.80 6.47 2.80
C LEU A 176 -4.60 6.35 3.74
N PHE A 177 -3.53 5.71 3.25
CA PHE A 177 -2.29 5.54 4.01
C PHE A 177 -1.09 5.29 3.09
N ARG A 178 0.06 5.86 3.44
CA ARG A 178 1.40 5.47 3.00
C ARG A 178 2.32 5.53 4.21
N GLY A 179 3.20 4.55 4.38
CA GLY A 179 4.23 4.56 5.40
C GLY A 179 5.34 3.57 5.05
N SER A 180 6.57 3.89 5.43
CA SER A 180 7.74 3.04 5.20
C SER A 180 8.37 2.60 6.51
N ASP A 181 8.97 1.41 6.50
CA ASP A 181 9.79 0.91 7.59
C ASP A 181 11.23 1.44 7.52
N ALA A 182 12.08 0.99 8.45
CA ALA A 182 13.49 1.39 8.50
C ALA A 182 14.32 0.90 7.31
N SER A 183 13.86 -0.14 6.61
CA SER A 183 14.50 -0.68 5.40
C SER A 183 14.03 0.01 4.12
N GLY A 184 13.04 0.91 4.21
CA GLY A 184 12.42 1.59 3.07
C GLY A 184 11.27 0.79 2.44
N HIS A 185 10.95 -0.39 2.96
CA HIS A 185 9.79 -1.13 2.50
C HIS A 185 8.52 -0.35 2.85
N THR A 186 7.59 -0.27 1.92
CA THR A 186 6.47 0.66 1.99
C THR A 186 5.13 -0.06 1.89
N ALA A 187 4.20 0.32 2.75
CA ALA A 187 2.78 0.00 2.64
C ALA A 187 2.02 1.19 2.06
N ILE A 188 1.11 0.93 1.12
CA ILE A 188 0.27 1.94 0.48
C ILE A 188 -1.16 1.42 0.46
N LEU A 189 -2.11 2.22 0.91
CA LEU A 189 -3.55 1.93 0.85
C LEU A 189 -4.24 3.02 0.05
N LEU A 190 -4.86 2.62 -1.06
CA LEU A 190 -5.54 3.51 -2.01
C LEU A 190 -6.99 3.12 -2.17
N LEU A 191 -7.90 4.08 -2.05
CA LEU A 191 -9.29 3.98 -2.45
C LEU A 191 -9.45 4.77 -3.76
N GLN A 192 -9.68 4.08 -4.87
CA GLN A 192 -9.73 4.69 -6.21
C GLN A 192 -11.14 4.66 -6.76
N GLY A 193 -11.48 5.67 -7.56
CA GLY A 193 -12.78 5.81 -8.17
C GLY A 193 -12.94 7.14 -8.87
N LEU A 194 -14.18 7.55 -9.06
CA LEU A 194 -14.53 8.83 -9.67
C LEU A 194 -15.08 9.78 -8.61
N PHE A 195 -14.71 11.04 -8.70
CA PHE A 195 -15.34 12.07 -7.88
C PHE A 195 -16.59 12.61 -8.58
N GLU A 196 -17.70 12.55 -7.87
CA GLU A 196 -18.95 13.21 -8.24
C GLU A 196 -19.12 14.49 -7.44
N GLU A 197 -19.52 15.56 -8.11
CA GLU A 197 -19.87 16.82 -7.45
C GLU A 197 -21.40 16.97 -7.47
N LYS A 198 -21.99 17.04 -6.28
CA LYS A 198 -23.43 17.26 -6.08
C LYS A 198 -23.66 18.28 -4.98
N ASP A 199 -24.47 19.30 -5.26
CA ASP A 199 -24.82 20.37 -4.30
C ASP A 199 -23.58 21.06 -3.68
N GLY A 200 -22.50 21.21 -4.46
CA GLY A 200 -21.22 21.78 -4.01
C GLY A 200 -20.39 20.86 -3.11
N GLN A 201 -20.82 19.61 -2.94
CA GLN A 201 -20.05 18.57 -2.22
C GLN A 201 -19.40 17.60 -3.22
N ARG A 202 -18.13 17.36 -3.03
CA ARG A 202 -17.35 16.40 -3.81
C ARG A 202 -17.26 15.08 -3.06
N THR A 203 -17.86 14.03 -3.64
CA THR A 203 -17.92 12.69 -3.04
C THR A 203 -17.19 11.70 -3.95
N LEU A 204 -16.37 10.81 -3.38
CA LEU A 204 -15.75 9.73 -4.13
C LEU A 204 -16.76 8.58 -4.30
N LEU A 205 -16.97 8.15 -5.54
CA LEU A 205 -17.64 6.88 -5.87
C LEU A 205 -16.54 5.83 -6.07
N PRO A 206 -16.30 4.94 -5.10
CA PRO A 206 -15.16 4.03 -5.15
C PRO A 206 -15.40 2.93 -6.17
N ALA A 207 -14.39 2.63 -6.97
CA ALA A 207 -14.38 1.50 -7.91
C ALA A 207 -13.54 0.34 -7.39
N ASN A 208 -12.48 0.64 -6.62
CA ASN A 208 -11.63 -0.37 -6.02
C ASN A 208 -10.89 0.16 -4.78
N LEU A 209 -10.47 -0.78 -3.94
CA LEU A 209 -9.56 -0.57 -2.84
C LEU A 209 -8.31 -1.42 -3.09
N THR A 210 -7.13 -0.80 -3.02
CA THR A 210 -5.85 -1.47 -3.21
C THR A 210 -4.96 -1.29 -1.99
N LEU A 211 -4.48 -2.41 -1.43
CA LEU A 211 -3.40 -2.44 -0.45
C LEU A 211 -2.14 -2.98 -1.15
N LEU A 212 -1.04 -2.24 -1.06
CA LEU A 212 0.22 -2.58 -1.67
C LEU A 212 1.33 -2.63 -0.62
N TYR A 213 2.14 -3.69 -0.67
CA TYR A 213 3.40 -3.80 0.04
C TYR A 213 4.53 -3.91 -0.97
N ALA A 214 5.57 -3.07 -0.87
CA ALA A 214 6.65 -3.01 -1.84
C ALA A 214 8.01 -2.80 -1.18
N VAL A 215 9.05 -3.44 -1.73
CA VAL A 215 10.44 -3.30 -1.27
C VAL A 215 10.97 -1.90 -1.57
N SER A 216 10.75 -1.42 -2.79
CA SER A 216 11.26 -0.12 -3.24
C SER A 216 10.28 0.49 -4.25
N PRO A 217 9.20 1.16 -3.78
CA PRO A 217 8.18 1.67 -4.69
C PRO A 217 8.69 2.78 -5.61
N ASP A 218 9.72 3.52 -5.18
CA ASP A 218 10.30 4.62 -5.94
C ASP A 218 11.34 4.15 -6.96
N HIS A 219 11.91 2.93 -6.78
CA HIS A 219 12.91 2.31 -7.66
C HIS A 219 12.66 0.80 -7.79
N PRO A 220 11.51 0.39 -8.35
CA PRO A 220 11.17 -1.03 -8.47
C PRO A 220 12.09 -1.74 -9.48
N ASP A 221 12.34 -3.05 -9.27
CA ASP A 221 13.04 -3.91 -10.22
C ASP A 221 12.13 -4.27 -11.42
N ILE A 222 11.97 -3.30 -12.33
CA ILE A 222 11.18 -3.43 -13.55
C ILE A 222 12.02 -3.08 -14.77
N LEU A 223 11.59 -3.50 -15.97
CA LEU A 223 12.20 -3.03 -17.21
C LEU A 223 11.91 -1.53 -17.37
N THR A 224 12.96 -0.73 -17.36
CA THR A 224 12.87 0.71 -17.63
C THR A 224 13.55 1.00 -18.97
N ILE A 225 12.82 1.60 -19.91
CA ILE A 225 13.36 2.06 -21.19
C ILE A 225 13.83 3.50 -21.00
N LYS A 226 15.13 3.73 -21.19
CA LYS A 226 15.70 5.08 -21.07
C LYS A 226 15.45 5.89 -22.33
N LYS A 227 15.32 7.22 -22.17
CA LYS A 227 15.21 8.14 -23.31
C LYS A 227 16.51 8.03 -24.15
N GLY A 228 16.39 7.54 -25.39
CA GLY A 228 17.53 7.33 -26.30
C GLY A 228 17.84 5.87 -26.60
N ASP A 229 17.09 4.93 -26.05
CA ASP A 229 17.23 3.50 -26.36
C ASP A 229 16.53 3.09 -27.70
N PHE A 230 16.05 4.08 -28.49
CA PHE A 230 15.41 3.91 -29.79
C PHE A 230 16.13 4.70 -30.87
#